data_004940df6f7f1fae1407fb24a3143417
#
_entry.id   004940df6f7f1fae1407fb24a3143417
#
_cell.length_a   1.000
_cell.length_b   1.000
_cell.length_c   1.000
_cell.angle_alpha   90.00
_cell.angle_beta   90.00
_cell.angle_gamma   90.00
#
_symmetry.space_group_name_H-M   'P 1'
#
loop_
_entity.id
_entity.type
_entity.pdbx_description
1 polymer ?
#
loop_
_entity_poly.entity_id
_entity_poly.type
_entity_poly.pdbx_seq_one_letter_code
_entity_poly.pdbx_strand_id
1 'polypeptide(L)'
;MHNSEKSSGKRRGKIRLPVALMLLVSMSASVVLAGLGVHGYREHMAGTSYYSGLSTGLKSATAAPTAEPTAAPTATPKKPSMLFTPLPREGAAQRENEIAATAAPAAPAQKKQRTSALDFAALRETCPDVVGWVTIPDTVIDYPIVHGEDNDFYLTHLPDRTKNAAGSIMMDVANSGDFTDDVSILHGHHMRSGAMFGDLELYKKEAYYKEHPMMRLYTPDGDYDVAIFAAYSVDGSTFAYPTNFTGEEGFAEFYHRATTRTPYQTDVEVAYGDCMLMLSTCAYSYDYERFLVVGKILPPEDE
;
A
#
# COMPACT_ATOMS: atom_id res chain seq x y z
N MET A 1 37.11 -81.31 -46.31
CA MET A 1 36.30 -81.57 -45.13
C MET A 1 36.75 -80.57 -44.06
N HIS A 2 36.07 -79.51 -43.91
CA HIS A 2 36.32 -78.53 -42.82
C HIS A 2 34.99 -78.01 -42.31
N ASN A 3 34.65 -78.42 -41.14
CA ASN A 3 33.42 -78.09 -40.46
C ASN A 3 33.57 -76.70 -39.83
N SER A 4 32.71 -75.79 -40.20
CA SER A 4 32.68 -74.46 -39.62
C SER A 4 31.46 -74.36 -38.68
N GLU A 5 31.71 -74.47 -37.39
CA GLU A 5 30.71 -74.17 -36.34
C GLU A 5 30.46 -72.69 -36.24
N LYS A 6 29.22 -72.27 -36.51
CA LYS A 6 28.73 -70.89 -36.22
C LYS A 6 28.32 -70.77 -34.76
N SER A 7 29.18 -70.15 -33.97
CA SER A 7 28.83 -69.75 -32.62
C SER A 7 27.78 -68.64 -32.66
N SER A 8 26.58 -68.93 -32.19
CA SER A 8 25.49 -67.98 -31.98
C SER A 8 25.76 -67.14 -30.69
N GLY A 9 26.41 -65.99 -30.84
CA GLY A 9 26.60 -65.02 -29.73
C GLY A 9 25.31 -64.35 -29.34
N LYS A 10 24.75 -64.78 -28.21
CA LYS A 10 23.59 -64.13 -27.57
C LYS A 10 23.91 -62.70 -27.14
N ARG A 11 23.52 -61.71 -27.91
CA ARG A 11 23.62 -60.29 -27.53
C ARG A 11 22.69 -60.02 -26.33
N ARG A 12 23.20 -60.07 -25.12
CA ARG A 12 22.54 -59.57 -23.91
C ARG A 12 22.42 -58.05 -24.04
N GLY A 13 21.20 -57.55 -24.14
CA GLY A 13 20.88 -56.12 -24.21
C GLY A 13 21.33 -55.39 -22.96
N LYS A 14 22.41 -54.65 -23.07
CA LYS A 14 22.96 -53.76 -22.06
C LYS A 14 22.40 -52.35 -22.21
N ILE A 15 21.10 -52.17 -22.23
CA ILE A 15 20.57 -50.85 -22.39
C ILE A 15 19.23 -50.76 -21.66
N ARG A 16 19.26 -50.51 -20.37
CA ARG A 16 18.04 -50.01 -19.71
C ARG A 16 18.28 -49.41 -18.32
N LEU A 17 19.51 -49.47 -17.78
CA LEU A 17 19.84 -48.85 -16.50
C LEU A 17 19.76 -47.34 -16.55
N PRO A 18 20.24 -46.59 -17.60
CA PRO A 18 20.16 -45.14 -17.63
C PRO A 18 18.72 -44.62 -17.81
N VAL A 19 17.85 -45.32 -18.54
CA VAL A 19 16.45 -44.89 -18.72
C VAL A 19 15.65 -45.06 -17.44
N ALA A 20 15.82 -46.20 -16.73
CA ALA A 20 15.17 -46.40 -15.44
C ALA A 20 15.65 -45.39 -14.38
N LEU A 21 16.95 -45.06 -14.37
CA LEU A 21 17.50 -44.02 -13.48
C LEU A 21 16.95 -42.62 -13.81
N MET A 22 16.83 -42.25 -15.08
CA MET A 22 16.22 -41.00 -15.50
C MET A 22 14.74 -40.92 -15.11
N LEU A 23 13.97 -41.99 -15.23
CA LEU A 23 12.58 -42.03 -14.80
C LEU A 23 12.44 -41.92 -13.28
N LEU A 24 13.31 -42.56 -12.50
CA LEU A 24 13.32 -42.42 -11.04
C LEU A 24 13.66 -40.99 -10.61
N VAL A 25 14.64 -40.36 -11.25
CA VAL A 25 15.01 -38.96 -10.97
C VAL A 25 13.88 -38.01 -11.36
N SER A 26 13.21 -38.20 -12.49
CA SER A 26 12.07 -37.38 -12.90
C SER A 26 10.86 -37.56 -11.99
N MET A 27 10.55 -38.77 -11.54
CA MET A 27 9.49 -39.07 -10.57
C MET A 27 9.78 -38.39 -9.21
N SER A 28 11.02 -38.55 -8.70
CA SER A 28 11.40 -37.89 -7.44
C SER A 28 11.34 -36.38 -7.51
N ALA A 29 11.80 -35.77 -8.62
CA ALA A 29 11.68 -34.35 -8.86
C ALA A 29 10.21 -33.87 -8.92
N SER A 30 9.33 -34.67 -9.59
CA SER A 30 7.89 -34.35 -9.65
C SER A 30 7.21 -34.43 -8.29
N VAL A 31 7.57 -35.40 -7.45
CA VAL A 31 7.03 -35.50 -6.08
C VAL A 31 7.51 -34.35 -5.21
N VAL A 32 8.77 -33.94 -5.33
CA VAL A 32 9.30 -32.77 -4.61
C VAL A 32 8.60 -31.49 -5.07
N LEU A 33 8.43 -31.29 -6.37
CA LEU A 33 7.73 -30.11 -6.91
C LEU A 33 6.25 -30.09 -6.49
N ALA A 34 5.57 -31.22 -6.49
CA ALA A 34 4.21 -31.34 -5.99
C ALA A 34 4.13 -31.01 -4.47
N GLY A 35 5.08 -31.51 -3.69
CA GLY A 35 5.19 -31.21 -2.26
C GLY A 35 5.41 -29.74 -1.98
N LEU A 36 6.31 -29.08 -2.72
CA LEU A 36 6.54 -27.62 -2.63
C LEU A 36 5.30 -26.82 -3.05
N GLY A 37 4.60 -27.25 -4.11
CA GLY A 37 3.35 -26.63 -4.54
C GLY A 37 2.24 -26.71 -3.48
N VAL A 38 2.06 -27.89 -2.84
CA VAL A 38 1.08 -28.07 -1.75
C VAL A 38 1.48 -27.24 -0.51
N HIS A 39 2.76 -27.17 -0.19
CA HIS A 39 3.25 -26.36 0.94
C HIS A 39 2.99 -24.86 0.69
N GLY A 40 3.38 -24.34 -0.46
CA GLY A 40 3.13 -22.95 -0.83
C GLY A 40 1.63 -22.59 -0.88
N TYR A 41 0.78 -23.51 -1.36
CA TYR A 41 -0.67 -23.35 -1.33
C TYR A 41 -1.23 -23.27 0.10
N ARG A 42 -0.75 -24.14 1.00
CA ARG A 42 -1.17 -24.13 2.42
C ARG A 42 -0.74 -22.85 3.13
N GLU A 43 0.47 -22.37 2.90
CA GLU A 43 0.94 -21.09 3.47
C GLU A 43 0.10 -19.92 2.96
N HIS A 44 -0.19 -19.88 1.67
CA HIS A 44 -1.05 -18.85 1.09
C HIS A 44 -2.45 -18.85 1.71
N MET A 45 -3.08 -20.02 1.84
CA MET A 45 -4.41 -20.17 2.46
C MET A 45 -4.39 -19.77 3.95
N ALA A 46 -3.32 -20.09 4.67
CA ALA A 46 -3.16 -19.69 6.06
C ALA A 46 -3.05 -18.17 6.20
N GLY A 47 -2.28 -17.50 5.33
CA GLY A 47 -2.18 -16.05 5.30
C GLY A 47 -3.52 -15.38 5.00
N THR A 48 -4.25 -15.84 3.99
CA THR A 48 -5.58 -15.30 3.65
C THR A 48 -6.58 -15.49 4.80
N SER A 49 -6.58 -16.67 5.44
CA SER A 49 -7.44 -16.95 6.59
C SER A 49 -7.09 -16.07 7.79
N TYR A 50 -5.81 -15.81 8.04
CA TYR A 50 -5.35 -14.92 9.09
C TYR A 50 -5.90 -13.49 8.90
N TYR A 51 -5.71 -12.90 7.73
CA TYR A 51 -6.17 -11.54 7.46
C TYR A 51 -7.70 -11.40 7.49
N SER A 52 -8.43 -12.38 6.95
CA SER A 52 -9.90 -12.37 7.03
C SER A 52 -10.42 -12.51 8.46
N GLY A 53 -9.74 -13.29 9.29
CA GLY A 53 -10.05 -13.41 10.72
C GLY A 53 -9.83 -12.11 11.48
N LEU A 54 -8.70 -11.45 11.21
CA LEU A 54 -8.34 -10.18 11.86
C LEU A 54 -9.33 -9.06 11.49
N SER A 55 -9.63 -8.89 10.21
CA SER A 55 -10.60 -7.90 9.70
C SER A 55 -12.02 -8.13 10.24
N THR A 56 -12.49 -9.38 10.30
CA THR A 56 -13.81 -9.73 10.84
C THR A 56 -13.90 -9.46 12.35
N GLY A 57 -12.85 -9.81 13.09
CA GLY A 57 -12.78 -9.57 14.54
C GLY A 57 -12.91 -8.09 14.90
N LEU A 58 -12.21 -7.23 14.16
CA LEU A 58 -12.26 -5.78 14.36
C LEU A 58 -13.60 -5.16 14.01
N LYS A 59 -14.19 -5.53 12.86
CA LYS A 59 -15.52 -5.03 12.45
C LYS A 59 -16.61 -5.46 13.43
N SER A 60 -16.49 -6.61 14.06
CA SER A 60 -17.41 -7.07 15.11
C SER A 60 -17.29 -6.28 16.42
N ALA A 61 -16.07 -5.82 16.77
CA ALA A 61 -15.84 -5.01 17.96
C ALA A 61 -16.35 -3.56 17.79
N THR A 62 -16.36 -3.04 16.56
CA THR A 62 -16.79 -1.67 16.22
C THR A 62 -18.30 -1.53 16.07
N ALA A 63 -19.06 -2.63 15.92
CA ALA A 63 -20.53 -2.63 15.78
C ALA A 63 -21.25 -2.48 17.12
N ALA A 64 -21.04 -1.41 17.86
CA ALA A 64 -21.99 -0.90 18.86
C ALA A 64 -23.06 -0.07 18.11
N PRO A 65 -24.36 -0.07 18.55
CA PRO A 65 -25.48 0.34 17.72
C PRO A 65 -25.42 1.83 17.37
N THR A 66 -25.19 2.13 16.10
CA THR A 66 -25.39 3.46 15.53
C THR A 66 -26.86 3.69 15.35
N ALA A 67 -27.39 4.75 15.94
CA ALA A 67 -28.74 5.24 15.77
C ALA A 67 -29.03 5.55 14.29
N GLU A 68 -30.22 5.21 13.82
CA GLU A 68 -30.73 5.45 12.47
C GLU A 68 -30.56 6.92 12.04
N PRO A 69 -30.10 7.20 10.81
CA PRO A 69 -30.04 8.57 10.32
C PRO A 69 -31.45 9.07 9.97
N THR A 70 -31.91 10.06 10.70
CA THR A 70 -33.10 10.87 10.38
C THR A 70 -32.82 11.65 9.09
N ALA A 71 -33.70 11.50 8.11
CA ALA A 71 -33.64 12.15 6.80
C ALA A 71 -33.46 13.67 6.88
N ALA A 72 -32.42 14.19 6.21
CA ALA A 72 -32.17 15.62 6.05
C ALA A 72 -33.03 16.20 4.90
N PRO A 73 -33.49 17.47 5.00
CA PRO A 73 -34.27 18.11 3.96
C PRO A 73 -33.39 18.60 2.82
N THR A 74 -33.84 18.33 1.60
CA THR A 74 -33.27 18.78 0.32
C THR A 74 -33.20 20.31 0.22
N ALA A 75 -32.01 20.88 0.14
CA ALA A 75 -31.78 22.28 -0.17
C ALA A 75 -31.25 22.43 -1.59
N THR A 76 -31.96 23.17 -2.41
CA THR A 76 -31.65 23.54 -3.80
C THR A 76 -30.50 24.56 -3.87
N PRO A 77 -29.50 24.43 -4.75
CA PRO A 77 -28.41 25.42 -4.83
C PRO A 77 -28.85 26.69 -5.55
N LYS A 78 -28.73 27.83 -4.89
CA LYS A 78 -28.80 29.17 -5.51
C LYS A 78 -27.40 29.60 -5.98
N LYS A 79 -27.32 29.89 -7.28
CA LYS A 79 -26.19 30.46 -8.00
C LYS A 79 -25.83 31.89 -7.49
N PRO A 80 -24.59 32.25 -7.15
CA PRO A 80 -24.21 33.61 -6.94
C PRO A 80 -23.76 34.29 -8.23
N SER A 81 -24.33 35.47 -8.46
CA SER A 81 -24.02 36.37 -9.55
C SER A 81 -22.77 37.20 -9.20
N MET A 82 -21.81 37.23 -10.13
CA MET A 82 -20.63 38.08 -10.04
C MET A 82 -20.99 39.56 -10.31
N LEU A 83 -20.58 40.45 -9.42
CA LEU A 83 -20.49 41.88 -9.72
C LEU A 83 -19.06 42.36 -9.43
N PHE A 84 -18.35 42.69 -10.49
CA PHE A 84 -17.03 43.31 -10.45
C PHE A 84 -17.18 44.80 -10.14
N THR A 85 -16.38 45.35 -9.18
CA THR A 85 -16.15 46.77 -9.04
C THR A 85 -14.66 47.01 -8.78
N PRO A 86 -13.97 47.88 -9.56
CA PRO A 86 -12.52 48.09 -9.42
C PRO A 86 -12.19 49.10 -8.35
N LEU A 87 -11.07 48.85 -7.64
CA LEU A 87 -10.46 49.78 -6.66
C LEU A 87 -9.55 50.82 -7.33
N PRO A 88 -9.50 52.06 -6.82
CA PRO A 88 -8.50 53.04 -7.23
C PRO A 88 -7.17 52.86 -6.49
N ARG A 89 -6.09 53.11 -7.23
CA ARG A 89 -4.73 53.33 -6.71
C ARG A 89 -4.63 54.76 -6.16
N GLU A 90 -4.00 54.89 -5.00
CA GLU A 90 -3.04 55.99 -4.71
C GLU A 90 -2.54 55.94 -3.26
N GLY A 91 -1.24 56.17 -3.10
CA GLY A 91 -0.65 56.86 -1.97
C GLY A 91 0.50 56.13 -1.25
N ALA A 92 1.75 56.35 -1.72
CA ALA A 92 2.96 56.07 -0.97
C ALA A 92 3.14 57.07 0.17
N ALA A 93 3.68 56.65 1.31
CA ALA A 93 4.75 57.26 2.11
C ALA A 93 4.61 57.06 3.62
N GLN A 94 5.67 56.46 4.18
CA GLN A 94 6.28 56.73 5.48
C GLN A 94 5.45 56.61 6.76
N ARG A 95 5.85 55.64 7.63
CA ARG A 95 6.40 55.95 8.97
C ARG A 95 7.09 54.72 9.58
N GLU A 96 8.34 54.93 9.87
CA GLU A 96 9.16 54.09 10.76
C GLU A 96 8.71 54.27 12.21
N ASN A 97 9.06 53.21 13.00
CA ASN A 97 9.12 53.15 14.46
C ASN A 97 7.80 53.14 15.25
N GLU A 98 7.50 51.96 15.82
CA GLU A 98 7.43 51.85 17.29
C GLU A 98 7.25 50.40 17.78
N ILE A 99 8.21 50.02 18.64
CA ILE A 99 8.10 49.15 19.83
C ILE A 99 7.82 47.66 19.62
N ALA A 100 8.90 46.91 19.91
CA ALA A 100 8.89 45.52 20.31
C ALA A 100 7.87 45.27 21.45
N ALA A 101 6.80 44.55 21.12
CA ALA A 101 5.98 43.86 22.09
C ALA A 101 6.35 42.39 22.00
N THR A 102 7.02 41.87 23.04
CA THR A 102 7.32 40.49 23.29
C THR A 102 6.01 39.68 23.24
N ALA A 103 5.77 39.02 22.12
CA ALA A 103 4.76 37.95 22.05
C ALA A 103 5.32 36.73 22.78
N ALA A 104 4.70 36.40 23.90
CA ALA A 104 4.92 35.09 24.55
C ALA A 104 4.62 34.00 23.54
N PRO A 105 5.39 32.87 23.54
CA PRO A 105 5.11 31.73 22.65
C PRO A 105 3.69 31.26 22.96
N ALA A 106 2.82 31.26 21.93
CA ALA A 106 1.50 30.65 22.03
C ALA A 106 1.71 29.20 22.44
N ALA A 107 1.04 28.79 23.52
CA ALA A 107 0.99 27.40 23.93
C ALA A 107 0.52 26.57 22.72
N PRO A 108 1.11 25.37 22.47
CA PRO A 108 0.68 24.53 21.37
C PRO A 108 -0.83 24.29 21.54
N ALA A 109 -1.60 24.64 20.51
CA ALA A 109 -3.02 24.32 20.48
C ALA A 109 -3.14 22.82 20.73
N GLN A 110 -3.84 22.43 21.80
CA GLN A 110 -4.12 21.04 22.11
C GLN A 110 -4.92 20.49 20.91
N LYS A 111 -4.26 19.68 20.08
CA LYS A 111 -4.94 18.92 19.03
C LYS A 111 -6.03 18.10 19.74
N LYS A 112 -7.30 18.33 19.36
CA LYS A 112 -8.43 17.54 19.85
C LYS A 112 -8.07 16.08 19.58
N GLN A 113 -7.89 15.28 20.63
CA GLN A 113 -7.47 13.90 20.53
C GLN A 113 -8.61 13.14 19.84
N ARG A 114 -8.39 12.71 18.60
CA ARG A 114 -9.33 11.91 17.83
C ARG A 114 -9.13 10.46 18.22
N THR A 115 -10.21 9.71 18.26
CA THR A 115 -10.17 8.28 18.55
C THR A 115 -10.44 7.54 17.24
N SER A 116 -9.56 6.62 16.89
CA SER A 116 -9.80 5.74 15.74
C SER A 116 -11.03 4.84 15.95
N ALA A 117 -11.70 4.49 14.86
CA ALA A 117 -12.72 3.44 14.87
C ALA A 117 -12.15 2.06 15.22
N LEU A 118 -10.81 1.86 15.10
CA LEU A 118 -10.13 0.62 15.45
C LEU A 118 -9.46 0.71 16.82
N ASP A 119 -9.56 -0.38 17.59
CA ASP A 119 -8.86 -0.51 18.87
C ASP A 119 -7.41 -0.95 18.65
N PHE A 120 -6.51 0.02 18.48
CA PHE A 120 -5.08 -0.24 18.31
C PHE A 120 -4.41 -0.82 19.56
N ALA A 121 -4.97 -0.63 20.75
CA ALA A 121 -4.43 -1.25 21.96
C ALA A 121 -4.66 -2.77 21.91
N ALA A 122 -5.87 -3.19 21.60
CA ALA A 122 -6.20 -4.61 21.40
C ALA A 122 -5.44 -5.22 20.21
N LEU A 123 -5.27 -4.46 19.10
CA LEU A 123 -4.48 -4.92 17.95
C LEU A 123 -3.03 -5.22 18.32
N ARG A 124 -2.40 -4.40 19.13
CA ARG A 124 -1.00 -4.56 19.57
C ARG A 124 -0.77 -5.77 20.45
N GLU A 125 -1.78 -6.33 21.07
CA GLU A 125 -1.66 -7.59 21.82
C GLU A 125 -1.27 -8.76 20.90
N THR A 126 -1.74 -8.76 19.65
CA THR A 126 -1.45 -9.81 18.66
C THR A 126 -0.51 -9.35 17.55
N CYS A 127 -0.49 -8.06 17.25
CA CYS A 127 0.31 -7.44 16.20
C CYS A 127 1.17 -6.32 16.81
N PRO A 128 2.29 -6.62 17.46
CA PRO A 128 3.02 -5.68 18.33
C PRO A 128 3.54 -4.44 17.59
N ASP A 129 3.86 -4.58 16.29
CA ASP A 129 4.44 -3.51 15.49
C ASP A 129 3.39 -2.79 14.63
N VAL A 130 2.10 -2.97 14.92
CA VAL A 130 1.04 -2.30 14.17
C VAL A 130 1.06 -0.79 14.43
N VAL A 131 1.11 -0.02 13.34
CA VAL A 131 1.10 1.45 13.35
C VAL A 131 -0.15 2.03 12.70
N GLY A 132 -0.85 1.26 11.87
CA GLY A 132 -2.04 1.70 11.16
C GLY A 132 -2.78 0.54 10.51
N TRP A 133 -3.82 0.90 9.75
CA TRP A 133 -4.60 -0.01 8.93
C TRP A 133 -5.02 0.70 7.65
N VAL A 134 -4.90 0.05 6.50
CA VAL A 134 -5.30 0.60 5.20
C VAL A 134 -6.42 -0.23 4.59
N THR A 135 -7.44 0.46 4.06
CA THR A 135 -8.48 -0.16 3.26
C THR A 135 -8.69 0.60 1.96
N ILE A 136 -9.05 -0.13 0.91
CA ILE A 136 -9.64 0.45 -0.30
C ILE A 136 -11.04 -0.16 -0.43
N PRO A 137 -12.11 0.64 -0.29
CA PRO A 137 -13.48 0.13 -0.30
C PRO A 137 -13.78 -0.71 -1.55
N ASP A 138 -14.54 -1.79 -1.36
CA ASP A 138 -14.97 -2.72 -2.41
C ASP A 138 -13.82 -3.45 -3.13
N THR A 139 -12.62 -3.53 -2.48
CA THR A 139 -11.46 -4.29 -2.96
C THR A 139 -10.99 -5.29 -1.91
N VAL A 140 -9.96 -6.07 -2.26
CA VAL A 140 -9.30 -7.00 -1.32
C VAL A 140 -8.34 -6.31 -0.35
N ILE A 141 -8.05 -5.02 -0.53
CA ILE A 141 -7.10 -4.28 0.30
C ILE A 141 -7.79 -3.85 1.59
N ASP A 142 -7.54 -4.62 2.66
CA ASP A 142 -8.07 -4.44 4.01
C ASP A 142 -7.07 -5.07 5.00
N TYR A 143 -5.97 -4.31 5.29
CA TYR A 143 -4.79 -4.86 5.96
C TYR A 143 -4.23 -3.97 7.06
N PRO A 144 -3.74 -4.57 8.18
CA PRO A 144 -2.90 -3.86 9.13
C PRO A 144 -1.60 -3.41 8.47
N ILE A 145 -1.10 -2.26 8.92
CA ILE A 145 0.20 -1.72 8.55
C ILE A 145 1.14 -1.95 9.73
N VAL A 146 2.24 -2.64 9.49
CA VAL A 146 3.30 -2.83 10.48
C VAL A 146 4.50 -1.95 10.17
N HIS A 147 5.26 -1.54 11.21
CA HIS A 147 6.51 -0.81 11.05
C HIS A 147 7.61 -1.54 11.81
N GLY A 148 8.52 -2.18 11.04
CA GLY A 148 9.62 -3.00 11.58
C GLY A 148 10.91 -2.21 11.77
N GLU A 149 11.95 -2.93 12.16
CA GLU A 149 13.31 -2.38 12.27
C GLU A 149 14.06 -2.35 10.93
N ASP A 150 13.53 -3.03 9.91
CA ASP A 150 14.08 -3.13 8.55
C ASP A 150 12.95 -3.32 7.51
N ASN A 151 13.33 -3.28 6.23
CA ASN A 151 12.40 -3.50 5.10
C ASN A 151 12.35 -4.97 4.62
N ASP A 152 12.90 -5.94 5.36
CA ASP A 152 13.04 -7.33 4.94
C ASP A 152 12.20 -8.30 5.77
N PHE A 153 12.14 -8.12 7.10
CA PHE A 153 11.49 -9.05 8.02
C PHE A 153 10.04 -9.33 7.63
N TYR A 154 9.25 -8.28 7.45
CA TYR A 154 7.83 -8.40 7.14
C TYR A 154 7.51 -8.79 5.69
N LEU A 155 8.51 -8.94 4.82
CA LEU A 155 8.33 -9.59 3.53
C LEU A 155 7.94 -11.07 3.65
N THR A 156 8.31 -11.71 4.76
CA THR A 156 8.09 -13.15 4.98
C THR A 156 7.45 -13.47 6.34
N HIS A 157 6.91 -12.47 7.02
CA HIS A 157 6.24 -12.65 8.31
C HIS A 157 4.90 -11.90 8.34
N LEU A 158 3.91 -12.53 8.97
CA LEU A 158 2.61 -11.92 9.27
C LEU A 158 2.76 -10.85 10.38
N PRO A 159 1.74 -10.01 10.62
CA PRO A 159 1.76 -8.99 11.67
C PRO A 159 2.02 -9.53 13.09
N ASP A 160 1.66 -10.79 13.37
CA ASP A 160 1.95 -11.51 14.61
C ASP A 160 3.36 -12.11 14.66
N ARG A 161 4.22 -11.74 13.69
CA ARG A 161 5.58 -12.23 13.51
C ARG A 161 5.72 -13.72 13.15
N THR A 162 4.64 -14.41 12.83
CA THR A 162 4.71 -15.77 12.32
C THR A 162 5.17 -15.80 10.87
N LYS A 163 6.02 -16.77 10.51
CA LYS A 163 6.55 -16.89 9.16
C LYS A 163 5.47 -17.28 8.17
N ASN A 164 5.32 -16.53 7.10
CA ASN A 164 4.38 -16.79 6.01
C ASN A 164 4.83 -16.09 4.72
N ALA A 165 4.71 -16.76 3.58
CA ALA A 165 5.11 -16.21 2.28
C ALA A 165 4.24 -15.02 1.79
N ALA A 166 3.06 -14.81 2.36
CA ALA A 166 2.24 -13.64 2.05
C ALA A 166 2.85 -12.34 2.61
N GLY A 167 3.65 -12.43 3.67
CA GLY A 167 4.21 -11.27 4.35
C GLY A 167 3.14 -10.36 4.93
N SER A 168 3.50 -9.11 5.16
CA SER A 168 2.63 -8.05 5.68
C SER A 168 2.65 -6.82 4.78
N ILE A 169 1.65 -5.95 4.95
CA ILE A 169 1.76 -4.57 4.49
C ILE A 169 2.61 -3.83 5.53
N MET A 170 3.77 -3.37 5.11
CA MET A 170 4.73 -2.73 5.99
C MET A 170 5.05 -1.31 5.56
N MET A 171 5.23 -0.43 6.54
CA MET A 171 5.74 0.92 6.32
C MET A 171 7.26 0.85 6.11
N ASP A 172 7.78 1.69 5.21
CA ASP A 172 9.23 1.81 4.97
C ASP A 172 9.93 2.24 6.25
N VAL A 173 11.06 1.59 6.56
CA VAL A 173 11.84 1.87 7.78
C VAL A 173 12.32 3.33 7.88
N ALA A 174 12.43 4.04 6.75
CA ALA A 174 12.81 5.45 6.72
C ALA A 174 11.68 6.41 7.13
N ASN A 175 10.44 5.92 7.24
CA ASN A 175 9.31 6.71 7.74
C ASN A 175 9.29 6.77 9.27
N SER A 176 8.64 7.80 9.82
CA SER A 176 8.53 8.02 11.27
C SER A 176 7.57 7.06 12.00
N GLY A 177 6.68 6.40 11.28
CA GLY A 177 5.71 5.46 11.85
C GLY A 177 4.38 6.09 12.30
N ASP A 178 4.24 7.41 12.22
CA ASP A 178 3.06 8.16 12.67
C ASP A 178 2.30 8.88 11.53
N PHE A 179 2.68 8.61 10.28
CA PHE A 179 2.08 9.19 9.06
C PHE A 179 2.19 10.72 8.95
N THR A 180 3.18 11.33 9.62
CA THR A 180 3.42 12.78 9.57
C THR A 180 4.49 13.20 8.57
N ASP A 181 5.19 12.24 7.97
CA ASP A 181 6.13 12.51 6.86
C ASP A 181 5.39 13.06 5.63
N ASP A 182 6.10 13.78 4.76
CA ASP A 182 5.52 14.25 3.49
C ASP A 182 4.98 13.09 2.64
N VAL A 183 5.64 11.92 2.68
CA VAL A 183 5.19 10.68 2.03
C VAL A 183 5.40 9.49 2.97
N SER A 184 4.31 8.89 3.43
CA SER A 184 4.33 7.59 4.13
C SER A 184 4.25 6.48 3.10
N ILE A 185 5.24 5.59 3.09
CA ILE A 185 5.42 4.56 2.06
C ILE A 185 5.05 3.21 2.63
N LEU A 186 4.14 2.52 1.98
CA LEU A 186 3.73 1.16 2.33
C LEU A 186 4.17 0.18 1.26
N HIS A 187 4.87 -0.87 1.66
CA HIS A 187 5.28 -1.97 0.81
C HIS A 187 4.39 -3.19 1.03
N GLY A 188 4.04 -3.88 -0.04
CA GLY A 188 3.28 -5.12 0.01
C GLY A 188 3.56 -6.00 -1.21
N HIS A 189 3.46 -7.33 -1.01
CA HIS A 189 3.65 -8.26 -2.11
C HIS A 189 2.59 -8.13 -3.20
N HIS A 190 3.01 -8.32 -4.44
CA HIS A 190 2.12 -8.58 -5.56
C HIS A 190 1.79 -10.08 -5.63
N MET A 191 0.68 -10.47 -5.03
CA MET A 191 0.22 -11.85 -5.10
C MET A 191 -0.61 -12.07 -6.37
N ARG A 192 -0.34 -13.16 -7.10
CA ARG A 192 -1.10 -13.53 -8.32
C ARG A 192 -2.59 -13.77 -8.06
N SER A 193 -2.96 -14.02 -6.82
CA SER A 193 -4.35 -14.17 -6.38
C SER A 193 -5.09 -12.84 -6.22
N GLY A 194 -4.42 -11.70 -6.41
CA GLY A 194 -4.91 -10.36 -6.09
C GLY A 194 -4.72 -9.94 -4.63
N ALA A 195 -4.44 -10.90 -3.72
CA ALA A 195 -4.22 -10.60 -2.30
C ALA A 195 -3.01 -9.69 -2.08
N MET A 196 -2.93 -9.12 -0.90
CA MET A 196 -1.97 -8.08 -0.51
C MET A 196 -2.11 -6.87 -1.45
N PHE A 197 -1.05 -6.47 -2.14
CA PHE A 197 -1.06 -5.39 -3.13
C PHE A 197 -1.14 -5.90 -4.58
N GLY A 198 -1.62 -7.14 -4.79
CA GLY A 198 -1.76 -7.73 -6.13
C GLY A 198 -2.67 -6.93 -7.05
N ASP A 199 -3.78 -6.43 -6.52
CA ASP A 199 -4.77 -5.69 -7.30
C ASP A 199 -4.41 -4.20 -7.54
N LEU A 200 -3.30 -3.68 -6.97
CA LEU A 200 -2.88 -2.30 -7.24
C LEU A 200 -2.64 -2.03 -8.72
N GLU A 201 -2.17 -3.03 -9.50
CA GLU A 201 -1.98 -2.85 -10.95
C GLU A 201 -3.27 -2.57 -11.72
N LEU A 202 -4.45 -2.83 -11.14
CA LEU A 202 -5.74 -2.49 -11.75
C LEU A 202 -5.89 -0.97 -11.91
N TYR A 203 -5.20 -0.17 -11.09
CA TYR A 203 -5.12 1.29 -11.22
C TYR A 203 -4.37 1.76 -12.48
N LYS A 204 -3.79 0.88 -13.29
CA LYS A 204 -3.38 1.19 -14.66
C LYS A 204 -4.58 1.56 -15.56
N LYS A 205 -5.80 1.23 -15.11
CA LYS A 205 -7.05 1.49 -15.83
C LYS A 205 -7.83 2.62 -15.16
N GLU A 206 -8.16 3.66 -15.94
CA GLU A 206 -8.97 4.79 -15.47
C GLU A 206 -10.34 4.35 -14.90
N ALA A 207 -10.97 3.32 -15.50
CA ALA A 207 -12.24 2.78 -15.01
C ALA A 207 -12.14 2.29 -13.56
N TYR A 208 -11.05 1.58 -13.22
CA TYR A 208 -10.83 1.09 -11.86
C TYR A 208 -10.58 2.23 -10.88
N TYR A 209 -9.81 3.25 -11.28
CA TYR A 209 -9.64 4.46 -10.48
C TYR A 209 -10.97 5.16 -10.19
N LYS A 210 -11.85 5.28 -11.21
CA LYS A 210 -13.17 5.92 -11.04
C LYS A 210 -14.09 5.15 -10.09
N GLU A 211 -13.96 3.84 -10.03
CA GLU A 211 -14.71 2.98 -9.09
C GLU A 211 -14.12 3.02 -7.68
N HIS A 212 -12.80 3.21 -7.55
CA HIS A 212 -12.08 3.18 -6.27
C HIS A 212 -11.14 4.39 -6.11
N PRO A 213 -11.67 5.64 -6.09
CA PRO A 213 -10.83 6.84 -6.06
C PRO A 213 -10.24 7.14 -4.67
N MET A 214 -10.69 6.44 -3.64
CA MET A 214 -10.38 6.72 -2.24
C MET A 214 -9.79 5.51 -1.53
N MET A 215 -8.86 5.75 -0.63
CA MET A 215 -8.43 4.82 0.41
C MET A 215 -8.87 5.35 1.76
N ARG A 216 -8.92 4.48 2.77
CA ARG A 216 -9.10 4.86 4.16
C ARG A 216 -7.90 4.42 4.97
N LEU A 217 -7.35 5.34 5.73
CA LEU A 217 -6.22 5.11 6.65
C LEU A 217 -6.73 5.27 8.07
N TYR A 218 -6.56 4.22 8.86
CA TYR A 218 -6.82 4.25 10.30
C TYR A 218 -5.48 4.28 11.03
N THR A 219 -5.36 5.18 12.00
CA THR A 219 -4.16 5.32 12.84
C THR A 219 -4.56 5.45 14.30
N PRO A 220 -3.65 5.24 15.26
CA PRO A 220 -3.96 5.49 16.67
C PRO A 220 -4.47 6.92 16.96
N ASP A 221 -4.08 7.89 16.13
CA ASP A 221 -4.41 9.30 16.29
C ASP A 221 -5.68 9.73 15.54
N GLY A 222 -6.33 8.81 14.83
CA GLY A 222 -7.58 9.04 14.12
C GLY A 222 -7.66 8.38 12.76
N ASP A 223 -8.80 8.52 12.12
CA ASP A 223 -9.11 7.96 10.81
C ASP A 223 -9.07 9.07 9.74
N TYR A 224 -8.53 8.74 8.57
CA TYR A 224 -8.32 9.68 7.47
C TYR A 224 -8.82 9.10 6.16
N ASP A 225 -9.47 9.92 5.37
CA ASP A 225 -9.70 9.64 3.97
C ASP A 225 -8.46 10.02 3.16
N VAL A 226 -8.15 9.20 2.15
CA VAL A 226 -6.97 9.39 1.31
C VAL A 226 -7.41 9.42 -0.14
N ALA A 227 -7.34 10.60 -0.79
CA ALA A 227 -7.75 10.80 -2.17
C ALA A 227 -6.62 10.40 -3.13
N ILE A 228 -6.84 9.39 -3.95
CA ILE A 228 -5.85 8.90 -4.92
C ILE A 228 -5.68 9.93 -6.04
N PHE A 229 -4.44 10.37 -6.29
CA PHE A 229 -4.14 11.33 -7.36
C PHE A 229 -3.16 10.81 -8.40
N ALA A 230 -2.42 9.72 -8.11
CA ALA A 230 -1.46 9.17 -9.08
C ALA A 230 -1.34 7.65 -8.94
N ALA A 231 -1.14 6.98 -10.10
CA ALA A 231 -0.81 5.57 -10.18
C ALA A 231 0.11 5.31 -11.38
N TYR A 232 1.34 4.84 -11.13
CA TYR A 232 2.36 4.73 -12.16
C TYR A 232 3.44 3.70 -11.83
N SER A 233 4.17 3.26 -12.87
CA SER A 233 5.31 2.34 -12.73
C SER A 233 6.62 3.08 -12.61
N VAL A 234 7.54 2.52 -11.82
CA VAL A 234 8.93 2.95 -11.69
C VAL A 234 9.88 1.76 -11.77
N ASP A 235 11.13 2.02 -12.11
CA ASP A 235 12.21 1.05 -11.95
C ASP A 235 12.68 1.07 -10.48
N GLY A 236 12.31 0.05 -9.73
CA GLY A 236 12.60 -0.06 -8.31
C GLY A 236 14.09 -0.25 -7.99
N SER A 237 14.94 -0.53 -9.00
CA SER A 237 16.41 -0.59 -8.80
C SER A 237 17.05 0.80 -8.71
N THR A 238 16.39 1.81 -9.26
CA THR A 238 16.90 3.20 -9.33
C THR A 238 15.99 4.22 -8.66
N PHE A 239 14.75 3.84 -8.33
CA PHE A 239 13.79 4.75 -7.71
C PHE A 239 14.13 4.97 -6.24
N ALA A 240 14.47 6.23 -5.91
CA ALA A 240 14.59 6.66 -4.53
C ALA A 240 13.19 7.03 -4.00
N TYR A 241 12.75 6.32 -2.98
CA TYR A 241 11.48 6.61 -2.29
C TYR A 241 11.63 7.89 -1.46
N PRO A 242 10.88 8.96 -1.77
CA PRO A 242 10.93 10.17 -0.95
C PRO A 242 10.08 9.99 0.30
N THR A 243 10.64 10.21 1.48
CA THR A 243 9.87 10.31 2.72
C THR A 243 9.56 11.77 3.05
N ASN A 244 10.52 12.68 2.79
CA ASN A 244 10.37 14.10 2.98
C ASN A 244 11.00 14.87 1.82
N PHE A 245 10.46 16.04 1.49
CA PHE A 245 10.94 16.86 0.39
C PHE A 245 11.91 17.95 0.87
N THR A 246 12.94 18.19 0.07
CA THR A 246 13.82 19.35 0.29
C THR A 246 13.19 20.59 -0.35
N GLY A 247 12.20 21.18 0.34
CA GLY A 247 11.50 22.37 -0.11
C GLY A 247 10.45 22.12 -1.21
N GLU A 248 9.84 23.20 -1.65
CA GLU A 248 8.75 23.18 -2.65
C GLU A 248 9.21 22.67 -4.01
N GLU A 249 10.46 22.89 -4.40
CA GLU A 249 11.02 22.41 -5.67
C GLU A 249 11.06 20.88 -5.72
N GLY A 250 11.53 20.22 -4.64
CA GLY A 250 11.55 18.75 -4.55
C GLY A 250 10.15 18.13 -4.60
N PHE A 251 9.19 18.78 -3.94
CA PHE A 251 7.78 18.40 -4.03
C PHE A 251 7.25 18.55 -5.47
N ALA A 252 7.49 19.70 -6.10
CA ALA A 252 7.00 19.99 -7.46
C ALA A 252 7.54 18.97 -8.48
N GLU A 253 8.82 18.59 -8.37
CA GLU A 253 9.42 17.53 -9.21
C GLU A 253 8.74 16.18 -9.01
N PHE A 254 8.53 15.78 -7.74
CA PHE A 254 7.82 14.54 -7.42
C PHE A 254 6.40 14.54 -7.96
N TYR A 255 5.62 15.60 -7.68
CA TYR A 255 4.23 15.74 -8.10
C TYR A 255 4.09 15.73 -9.63
N HIS A 256 4.92 16.50 -10.32
CA HIS A 256 4.96 16.51 -11.79
C HIS A 256 5.25 15.11 -12.36
N ARG A 257 6.25 14.41 -11.82
CA ARG A 257 6.60 13.05 -12.24
C ARG A 257 5.45 12.07 -12.02
N ALA A 258 4.81 12.11 -10.86
CA ALA A 258 3.71 11.23 -10.49
C ALA A 258 2.50 11.44 -11.41
N THR A 259 2.07 12.69 -11.59
CA THR A 259 0.89 13.04 -12.41
C THR A 259 1.12 12.82 -13.91
N THR A 260 2.32 13.13 -14.43
CA THR A 260 2.65 12.92 -15.85
C THR A 260 2.73 11.45 -16.23
N ARG A 261 3.13 10.57 -15.31
CA ARG A 261 3.23 9.12 -15.56
C ARG A 261 1.92 8.38 -15.33
N THR A 262 0.98 8.99 -14.63
CA THR A 262 -0.35 8.41 -14.43
C THR A 262 -1.13 8.43 -15.75
N PRO A 263 -1.73 7.31 -16.17
CA PRO A 263 -2.35 7.20 -17.50
C PRO A 263 -3.71 7.91 -17.63
N TYR A 264 -4.18 8.59 -16.58
CA TYR A 264 -5.44 9.33 -16.53
C TYR A 264 -5.27 10.59 -15.67
N GLN A 265 -6.25 11.48 -15.74
CA GLN A 265 -6.29 12.69 -14.92
C GLN A 265 -7.17 12.48 -13.69
N THR A 266 -6.82 13.16 -12.61
CA THR A 266 -7.56 13.18 -11.35
C THR A 266 -7.84 14.63 -10.98
N ASP A 267 -8.95 14.87 -10.27
CA ASP A 267 -9.34 16.19 -9.79
C ASP A 267 -8.80 16.51 -8.39
N VAL A 268 -7.81 15.73 -7.91
CA VAL A 268 -7.21 15.88 -6.59
C VAL A 268 -6.08 16.90 -6.64
N GLU A 269 -6.26 18.01 -5.95
CA GLU A 269 -5.23 19.03 -5.80
C GLU A 269 -4.33 18.70 -4.61
N VAL A 270 -3.01 18.65 -4.85
CA VAL A 270 -1.99 18.40 -3.82
C VAL A 270 -1.04 19.58 -3.78
N ALA A 271 -0.83 20.14 -2.60
CA ALA A 271 0.07 21.25 -2.36
C ALA A 271 1.31 20.83 -1.54
N TYR A 272 2.37 21.62 -1.59
CA TYR A 272 3.52 21.44 -0.70
C TYR A 272 3.09 21.58 0.76
N GLY A 273 3.46 20.62 1.58
CA GLY A 273 3.05 20.49 2.98
C GLY A 273 1.84 19.57 3.22
N ASP A 274 1.19 19.07 2.16
CA ASP A 274 0.22 17.99 2.30
C ASP A 274 0.93 16.67 2.57
N CYS A 275 0.43 15.86 3.51
CA CYS A 275 0.90 14.50 3.73
C CYS A 275 0.29 13.54 2.70
N MET A 276 1.09 12.57 2.25
CA MET A 276 0.68 11.59 1.23
C MET A 276 0.90 10.17 1.71
N LEU A 277 0.08 9.25 1.22
CA LEU A 277 0.24 7.80 1.38
C LEU A 277 0.59 7.19 0.03
N MET A 278 1.71 6.45 -0.02
CA MET A 278 2.18 5.74 -1.20
C MET A 278 2.12 4.24 -0.97
N LEU A 279 1.35 3.53 -1.78
CA LEU A 279 1.34 2.07 -1.82
C LEU A 279 2.30 1.60 -2.91
N SER A 280 3.22 0.71 -2.59
CA SER A 280 4.25 0.19 -3.50
C SER A 280 4.21 -1.33 -3.55
N THR A 281 4.12 -1.89 -4.77
CA THR A 281 4.18 -3.34 -4.99
C THR A 281 5.08 -3.69 -6.16
N CYS A 282 5.55 -4.95 -6.20
CA CYS A 282 6.23 -5.46 -7.37
C CYS A 282 5.25 -5.52 -8.55
N ALA A 283 5.73 -5.19 -9.75
CA ALA A 283 5.04 -5.42 -11.01
C ALA A 283 5.94 -6.25 -11.92
N TYR A 284 5.39 -6.83 -12.98
CA TYR A 284 6.10 -7.84 -13.75
C TYR A 284 6.15 -7.53 -15.25
N SER A 285 5.92 -6.27 -15.66
CA SER A 285 6.05 -5.88 -17.06
C SER A 285 7.52 -5.86 -17.51
N TYR A 286 8.44 -5.61 -16.57
CA TYR A 286 9.89 -5.72 -16.73
C TYR A 286 10.58 -6.02 -15.39
N ASP A 287 11.88 -6.37 -15.42
CA ASP A 287 12.65 -6.66 -14.21
C ASP A 287 12.72 -5.45 -13.27
N TYR A 288 12.54 -5.69 -11.97
CA TYR A 288 12.54 -4.67 -10.90
C TYR A 288 11.42 -3.63 -10.98
N GLU A 289 10.40 -3.81 -11.82
CA GLU A 289 9.26 -2.89 -11.86
C GLU A 289 8.60 -2.80 -10.48
N ARG A 290 8.27 -1.57 -10.08
CA ARG A 290 7.36 -1.28 -8.96
C ARG A 290 6.17 -0.49 -9.49
N PHE A 291 4.99 -0.86 -9.04
CA PHE A 291 3.78 -0.10 -9.30
C PHE A 291 3.41 0.66 -8.05
N LEU A 292 3.20 1.97 -8.21
CA LEU A 292 2.91 2.91 -7.13
C LEU A 292 1.50 3.45 -7.29
N VAL A 293 0.76 3.52 -6.18
CA VAL A 293 -0.51 4.25 -6.06
C VAL A 293 -0.33 5.28 -4.97
N VAL A 294 -0.55 6.56 -5.28
CA VAL A 294 -0.28 7.66 -4.37
C VAL A 294 -1.57 8.44 -4.13
N GLY A 295 -1.88 8.69 -2.87
CA GLY A 295 -3.02 9.48 -2.44
C GLY A 295 -2.62 10.57 -1.47
N LYS A 296 -3.38 11.67 -1.47
CA LYS A 296 -3.31 12.76 -0.49
C LYS A 296 -4.09 12.35 0.75
N ILE A 297 -3.48 12.42 1.92
CA ILE A 297 -4.17 12.26 3.20
C ILE A 297 -4.97 13.53 3.43
N LEU A 298 -6.28 13.41 3.45
CA LEU A 298 -7.17 14.57 3.64
C LEU A 298 -7.18 14.99 5.10
N PRO A 299 -7.18 16.30 5.38
CA PRO A 299 -7.43 16.75 6.74
C PRO A 299 -8.78 16.19 7.17
N PRO A 300 -8.91 15.79 8.44
CA PRO A 300 -10.17 15.33 8.97
C PRO A 300 -11.22 16.44 8.82
N GLU A 301 -12.43 16.08 8.40
CA GLU A 301 -13.55 17.02 8.37
C GLU A 301 -13.77 17.58 9.78
N ASP A 302 -13.80 18.92 9.89
CA ASP A 302 -14.17 19.57 11.14
C ASP A 302 -15.67 19.34 11.38
N GLU A 303 -16.02 18.56 12.42
CA GLU A 303 -17.37 18.41 12.93
C GLU A 303 -17.83 19.67 13.65
#